data_ce473b1cc7acb02122af8184b992e7ae
#
_entry.id   ce473b1cc7acb02122af8184b992e7ae
#
_cell.length_a   1.000
_cell.length_b   1.000
_cell.length_c   1.000
_cell.angle_alpha   90.00
_cell.angle_beta   90.00
_cell.angle_gamma   90.00
#
_symmetry.space_group_name_H-M   'P 1'
#
loop_
_entity.id
_entity.type
_entity.pdbx_description
1 polymer ?
#
loop_
_entity_poly.entity_id
_entity_poly.type
_entity_poly.pdbx_seq_one_letter_code
_entity_poly.pdbx_strand_id
1 'polypeptide(L)'
;PPLPEGLSLLGDGSISGNAGVLGDSNHTVTASNTGGSVETAIRIITLHEPPSGLSYEGHPFYWIIGEPVQIIPAISGGEITGWSIEPTLPDGIGLHQADGSLRGSPTSVHQLREHVITAENTGGSLSTTILIAVRDLAVTELHYEPYQFDLREGDAIEEVTPTWEGGSPDYWEIDPPLPFGFSFNFTTGAISGSATLLQPWTYHRIWANNSGGTTSTLIQIRVTSLPPDAISWLGTEFAFKANESILIPATNDGPDIETWEVSPPLPSGLTLLSNGTIEGTPDERADWTQYTIWANNTGGAVGLNLWIAVHDLTADQDDLRRGMGNTNWGGWPSPILPIGEWAFPIGFTQEGYGSTIPVISASHVGRGKMLGYGHESWVDGAGPKETAFSLQAVEWVCGTNADVGLAYGAGFDDFEDELQGEGHTVHLSVPPDNLSGIDCLLDEFWNGHDDADNQNLIDFMLNGGGLVMGGHAWYWSYSNSDVSHNYPGNKIAKTTGLFVSH
;
A
#
# COMPACT_ATOMS: atom_id res chain seq x y z
N PRO A 1 39.44 90.77 38.24
CA PRO A 1 38.54 90.87 37.12
C PRO A 1 37.09 91.02 37.59
N PRO A 2 36.16 91.47 36.77
CA PRO A 2 34.72 91.54 37.11
C PRO A 2 34.18 90.16 37.44
N LEU A 3 33.07 90.16 38.24
CA LEU A 3 32.35 88.91 38.51
C LEU A 3 31.82 88.30 37.20
N PRO A 4 31.57 86.95 37.14
CA PRO A 4 30.89 86.32 36.04
C PRO A 4 29.57 87.07 35.73
N GLU A 5 29.20 87.08 34.42
CA GLU A 5 27.98 87.71 33.94
C GLU A 5 26.76 87.16 34.70
N GLY A 6 25.89 88.08 35.12
CA GLY A 6 24.69 87.78 35.93
C GLY A 6 24.91 87.81 37.43
N LEU A 7 26.15 87.93 37.91
CA LEU A 7 26.48 88.15 39.32
C LEU A 7 26.87 89.57 39.57
N SER A 8 26.46 90.14 40.75
CA SER A 8 26.78 91.49 41.17
C SER A 8 27.28 91.49 42.64
N LEU A 9 28.32 92.30 42.89
CA LEU A 9 28.79 92.61 44.24
C LEU A 9 27.97 93.74 44.77
N LEU A 10 27.28 93.58 45.88
CA LEU A 10 26.44 94.60 46.54
C LEU A 10 27.29 95.43 47.51
N GLY A 11 26.75 96.60 47.88
CA GLY A 11 27.45 97.52 48.77
C GLY A 11 27.69 97.04 50.18
N ASP A 12 27.06 96.00 50.63
CA ASP A 12 27.26 95.31 51.92
C ASP A 12 28.31 94.16 51.84
N GLY A 13 28.92 93.94 50.63
CA GLY A 13 29.91 92.91 50.37
C GLY A 13 29.34 91.59 50.01
N SER A 14 28.00 91.44 49.93
CA SER A 14 27.39 90.17 49.43
C SER A 14 27.45 90.10 47.92
N ILE A 15 27.53 88.84 47.38
CA ILE A 15 27.42 88.51 45.93
C ILE A 15 26.02 87.94 45.71
N SER A 16 25.30 88.54 44.75
CA SER A 16 23.93 88.14 44.42
C SER A 16 23.73 88.12 42.90
N GLY A 17 22.80 87.27 42.44
CA GLY A 17 22.44 87.12 41.04
C GLY A 17 22.50 85.69 40.59
N ASN A 18 22.19 85.43 39.30
CA ASN A 18 22.33 84.09 38.62
C ASN A 18 23.46 84.19 37.60
N ALA A 19 24.46 83.33 37.75
CA ALA A 19 25.54 83.27 36.78
C ALA A 19 25.01 82.75 35.42
N GLY A 20 25.20 83.52 34.37
CA GLY A 20 24.74 83.21 33.02
C GLY A 20 25.77 82.48 32.15
N VAL A 21 27.00 82.34 32.61
CA VAL A 21 28.11 81.79 31.87
C VAL A 21 28.89 80.78 32.73
N LEU A 22 29.21 79.61 32.18
CA LEU A 22 30.04 78.61 32.84
C LEU A 22 31.46 79.09 32.94
N GLY A 23 32.13 78.85 34.06
CA GLY A 23 33.52 79.24 34.21
C GLY A 23 34.09 78.95 35.60
N ASP A 24 35.39 79.10 35.67
CA ASP A 24 36.17 78.95 36.89
C ASP A 24 37.13 80.17 36.91
N SER A 25 36.89 81.08 37.81
CA SER A 25 37.64 82.33 37.86
C SER A 25 37.92 82.82 39.27
N ASN A 26 39.09 83.39 39.44
CA ASN A 26 39.52 84.01 40.69
C ASN A 26 39.26 85.55 40.66
N HIS A 27 38.66 86.05 41.66
CA HIS A 27 38.33 87.51 41.81
C HIS A 27 38.91 88.00 43.11
N THR A 28 39.38 89.26 43.07
CA THR A 28 39.78 89.98 44.27
C THR A 28 38.67 90.99 44.69
N VAL A 29 38.14 90.83 45.85
CA VAL A 29 37.18 91.73 46.41
C VAL A 29 37.94 92.64 47.34
N THR A 30 37.80 94.01 47.09
CA THR A 30 38.47 95.04 47.87
C THR A 30 37.43 95.79 48.65
N ALA A 31 37.54 95.87 50.01
CA ALA A 31 36.75 96.67 50.88
C ALA A 31 37.63 97.93 51.31
N SER A 32 37.07 99.10 51.12
CA SER A 32 37.80 100.33 51.40
C SER A 32 37.01 101.27 52.27
N ASN A 33 37.67 101.99 53.16
CA ASN A 33 37.16 103.11 53.95
C ASN A 33 38.18 104.25 54.01
N THR A 34 37.93 105.29 54.74
CA THR A 34 38.82 106.46 54.86
C THR A 34 40.16 106.18 55.55
N GLY A 35 40.31 105.00 56.17
CA GLY A 35 41.51 104.57 56.86
C GLY A 35 42.40 103.57 55.99
N GLY A 36 41.88 103.09 54.88
CA GLY A 36 42.62 102.14 54.03
C GLY A 36 41.72 101.12 53.35
N SER A 37 42.35 100.15 52.69
CA SER A 37 41.70 99.07 52.03
C SER A 37 42.26 97.68 52.43
N VAL A 38 41.41 96.68 52.39
CA VAL A 38 41.76 95.29 52.57
C VAL A 38 41.22 94.43 51.39
N GLU A 39 41.97 93.51 50.98
CA GLU A 39 41.61 92.64 49.86
C GLU A 39 41.48 91.17 50.30
N THR A 40 40.55 90.47 49.68
CA THR A 40 40.38 88.99 49.79
C THR A 40 40.19 88.38 48.42
N ALA A 41 40.76 87.21 48.24
CA ALA A 41 40.58 86.47 47.00
C ALA A 41 39.39 85.49 47.18
N ILE A 42 38.52 85.47 46.17
CA ILE A 42 37.41 84.47 46.07
C ILE A 42 37.53 83.73 44.73
N ARG A 43 37.19 82.48 44.75
CA ARG A 43 37.05 81.67 43.51
C ARG A 43 35.56 81.44 43.29
N ILE A 44 35.10 81.67 42.07
CA ILE A 44 33.73 81.45 41.66
C ILE A 44 33.77 80.40 40.56
N ILE A 45 33.09 79.29 40.84
CA ILE A 45 32.88 78.18 39.85
C ILE A 45 31.41 78.13 39.48
N THR A 46 31.15 78.27 38.21
CA THR A 46 29.78 78.16 37.68
C THR A 46 29.70 76.85 36.87
N LEU A 47 28.83 76.00 37.31
CA LEU A 47 28.62 74.65 36.74
C LEU A 47 27.22 74.59 36.09
N HIS A 48 27.03 73.59 35.19
CA HIS A 48 25.68 73.30 34.76
C HIS A 48 24.80 72.83 35.91
N GLU A 49 23.49 72.98 35.77
CA GLU A 49 22.53 72.29 36.62
C GLU A 49 22.76 70.80 36.50
N PRO A 50 22.88 69.99 37.58
CA PRO A 50 23.09 68.57 37.49
C PRO A 50 21.97 67.89 36.71
N PRO A 51 22.27 66.79 36.00
CA PRO A 51 21.25 65.94 35.36
C PRO A 51 20.22 65.45 36.38
N SER A 52 18.93 65.43 35.98
CA SER A 52 17.81 64.87 36.79
C SER A 52 16.78 64.13 35.90
N GLY A 53 16.04 63.21 36.51
CA GLY A 53 14.91 62.58 35.85
C GLY A 53 15.31 61.66 34.65
N LEU A 54 16.54 61.12 34.59
CA LEU A 54 16.98 60.24 33.50
C LEU A 54 16.19 58.96 33.49
N SER A 55 15.47 58.73 32.40
CA SER A 55 14.74 57.47 32.17
C SER A 55 14.67 57.08 30.67
N TYR A 56 14.60 55.79 30.41
CA TYR A 56 14.30 55.20 29.11
C TYR A 56 13.01 54.43 29.23
N GLU A 57 11.93 54.93 28.61
CA GLU A 57 10.62 54.30 28.71
C GLU A 57 10.56 53.00 27.91
N GLY A 58 9.81 52.00 28.39
CA GLY A 58 9.50 50.75 27.73
C GLY A 58 10.48 49.58 27.99
N HIS A 59 11.51 49.80 28.87
CA HIS A 59 12.35 48.64 29.25
C HIS A 59 11.60 47.70 30.20
N PRO A 60 11.87 46.33 30.14
CA PRO A 60 12.93 45.65 29.37
C PRO A 60 12.69 45.68 27.86
N PHE A 61 13.74 45.97 27.11
CA PHE A 61 13.72 45.96 25.66
C PHE A 61 14.01 44.58 25.12
N TYR A 62 13.12 44.08 24.22
CA TYR A 62 13.30 42.86 23.46
C TYR A 62 13.36 43.21 21.96
N TRP A 63 14.56 43.38 21.45
CA TRP A 63 14.79 43.75 20.06
C TRP A 63 14.93 42.50 19.17
N ILE A 64 14.67 42.68 17.89
CA ILE A 64 14.81 41.63 16.89
C ILE A 64 16.00 41.96 16.00
N ILE A 65 16.83 40.95 15.64
CA ILE A 65 17.96 41.10 14.73
C ILE A 65 17.49 41.78 13.43
N GLY A 66 18.24 42.82 13.01
CA GLY A 66 17.99 43.56 11.77
C GLY A 66 16.93 44.63 11.86
N GLU A 67 16.09 44.63 12.90
CA GLU A 67 15.08 45.64 13.09
C GLU A 67 15.70 46.96 13.56
N PRO A 68 15.32 48.13 12.98
CA PRO A 68 15.87 49.44 13.40
C PRO A 68 15.35 49.82 14.77
N VAL A 69 16.26 50.23 15.65
CA VAL A 69 16.00 50.72 17.01
C VAL A 69 16.25 52.19 17.09
N GLN A 70 15.36 52.93 17.74
CA GLN A 70 15.55 54.33 18.17
C GLN A 70 14.82 54.60 19.48
N ILE A 71 15.56 54.67 20.57
CA ILE A 71 15.05 54.97 21.91
C ILE A 71 15.68 56.26 22.37
N ILE A 72 14.88 57.27 22.71
CA ILE A 72 15.31 58.61 23.17
C ILE A 72 15.04 58.70 24.68
N PRO A 73 16.03 59.00 25.51
CA PRO A 73 15.79 59.16 26.93
C PRO A 73 14.96 60.44 27.27
N ALA A 74 14.21 60.35 28.33
CA ALA A 74 13.75 61.58 29.05
C ALA A 74 14.81 61.96 30.04
N ILE A 75 15.20 63.28 30.04
CA ILE A 75 16.18 63.80 30.94
C ILE A 75 15.89 65.31 31.16
N SER A 76 16.20 65.82 32.34
CA SER A 76 16.06 67.21 32.73
C SER A 76 17.36 67.74 33.37
N GLY A 77 17.48 69.01 33.58
CA GLY A 77 18.66 69.70 34.14
C GLY A 77 19.43 70.46 33.07
N GLY A 78 20.69 70.74 33.32
CA GLY A 78 21.55 71.51 32.43
C GLY A 78 22.01 70.60 31.23
N GLU A 79 22.66 71.24 30.25
CA GLU A 79 23.21 70.54 29.06
C GLU A 79 24.10 69.38 29.46
N ILE A 80 23.86 68.26 28.87
CA ILE A 80 24.66 67.03 29.06
C ILE A 80 25.88 67.09 28.17
N THR A 81 27.04 66.88 28.77
CA THR A 81 28.37 66.93 28.07
C THR A 81 28.95 65.60 27.81
N GLY A 82 28.47 64.51 28.44
CA GLY A 82 28.95 63.14 28.25
C GLY A 82 27.90 62.13 28.53
N TRP A 83 27.95 61.04 27.72
CA TRP A 83 27.15 59.88 27.91
C TRP A 83 28.07 58.63 27.94
N SER A 84 27.81 57.72 28.84
CA SER A 84 28.50 56.43 28.93
C SER A 84 27.52 55.32 29.22
N ILE A 85 27.90 54.11 28.88
CA ILE A 85 27.12 52.90 29.13
C ILE A 85 28.03 51.75 29.50
N GLU A 86 27.65 50.98 30.52
CA GLU A 86 28.37 49.81 31.00
C GLU A 86 27.37 48.72 31.40
N PRO A 87 27.52 47.47 30.93
CA PRO A 87 28.43 47.02 29.89
C PRO A 87 28.06 47.57 28.49
N THR A 88 28.89 47.29 27.49
CA THR A 88 28.66 47.72 26.10
C THR A 88 27.32 47.20 25.59
N LEU A 89 26.68 47.96 24.70
CA LEU A 89 25.43 47.58 24.02
C LEU A 89 25.63 46.37 23.12
N PRO A 90 24.54 45.68 22.78
CA PRO A 90 24.56 44.63 21.74
C PRO A 90 25.14 45.17 20.43
N ASP A 91 25.82 44.27 19.67
CA ASP A 91 26.40 44.61 18.36
C ASP A 91 25.35 45.22 17.44
N GLY A 92 25.74 46.30 16.75
CA GLY A 92 24.86 47.06 15.85
C GLY A 92 24.05 48.18 16.50
N ILE A 93 24.06 48.29 17.83
CA ILE A 93 23.42 49.39 18.58
C ILE A 93 24.45 50.33 19.17
N GLY A 94 24.26 51.61 19.02
CA GLY A 94 25.12 52.66 19.56
C GLY A 94 24.38 53.59 20.53
N LEU A 95 25.12 54.10 21.55
CA LEU A 95 24.73 55.21 22.39
C LEU A 95 25.18 56.53 21.71
N HIS A 96 24.21 57.37 21.33
CA HIS A 96 24.49 58.59 20.60
C HIS A 96 24.88 59.72 21.59
N GLN A 97 26.08 60.23 21.40
CA GLN A 97 26.70 61.17 22.34
C GLN A 97 26.05 62.56 22.42
N ALA A 98 25.24 62.94 21.44
CA ALA A 98 24.58 64.24 21.43
C ALA A 98 23.30 64.27 22.27
N ASP A 99 22.55 63.16 22.37
CA ASP A 99 21.23 63.15 22.96
C ASP A 99 20.94 61.96 23.86
N GLY A 100 21.92 61.08 24.06
CA GLY A 100 21.78 59.82 24.85
C GLY A 100 20.89 58.77 24.23
N SER A 101 20.46 58.92 22.97
CA SER A 101 19.58 57.96 22.34
C SER A 101 20.33 56.68 22.00
N LEU A 102 19.61 55.53 22.09
CA LEU A 102 20.07 54.24 21.60
C LEU A 102 19.58 54.07 20.16
N ARG A 103 20.51 53.87 19.22
CA ARG A 103 20.18 53.78 17.78
C ARG A 103 21.00 52.70 17.09
N GLY A 104 20.38 52.12 16.04
CA GLY A 104 21.03 51.13 15.18
C GLY A 104 20.12 49.96 14.86
N SER A 105 20.69 48.87 14.32
CA SER A 105 19.99 47.58 14.11
C SER A 105 20.84 46.51 14.73
N PRO A 106 20.34 45.69 15.67
CA PRO A 106 21.12 44.63 16.28
C PRO A 106 21.54 43.61 15.24
N THR A 107 22.76 43.07 15.32
CA THR A 107 23.33 42.13 14.35
C THR A 107 23.57 40.74 14.92
N SER A 108 23.44 40.57 16.24
CA SER A 108 23.62 39.28 16.92
C SER A 108 22.63 39.14 18.08
N VAL A 109 22.30 37.87 18.41
CA VAL A 109 21.49 37.54 19.58
C VAL A 109 22.19 38.00 20.86
N HIS A 110 21.44 38.59 21.78
CA HIS A 110 21.93 39.03 23.08
C HIS A 110 20.97 38.58 24.18
N GLN A 111 21.49 37.89 25.18
CA GLN A 111 20.66 37.48 26.31
C GLN A 111 20.28 38.69 27.16
N LEU A 112 19.14 38.60 27.86
CA LEU A 112 18.65 39.66 28.72
C LEU A 112 19.70 40.05 29.75
N ARG A 113 20.17 41.27 29.66
CA ARG A 113 21.24 41.84 30.51
C ARG A 113 20.95 43.27 30.92
N GLU A 114 21.45 43.65 32.11
CA GLU A 114 21.43 45.01 32.60
C GLU A 114 22.53 45.85 31.97
N HIS A 115 22.18 47.08 31.61
CA HIS A 115 23.08 48.11 31.14
C HIS A 115 22.84 49.38 31.96
N VAL A 116 23.90 49.97 32.52
CA VAL A 116 23.84 51.22 33.27
C VAL A 116 24.25 52.36 32.35
N ILE A 117 23.34 53.29 32.10
CA ILE A 117 23.61 54.50 31.30
C ILE A 117 23.81 55.67 32.24
N THR A 118 24.87 56.42 32.02
CA THR A 118 25.24 57.58 32.80
C THR A 118 25.27 58.81 31.92
N ALA A 119 24.54 59.86 32.34
CA ALA A 119 24.60 61.24 31.79
C ALA A 119 25.40 62.09 32.71
N GLU A 120 26.31 62.85 32.18
CA GLU A 120 27.17 63.75 32.98
C GLU A 120 27.29 65.14 32.40
N ASN A 121 27.47 66.09 33.27
CA ASN A 121 27.89 67.46 32.94
C ASN A 121 28.79 67.98 34.05
N THR A 122 29.22 69.21 33.94
CA THR A 122 30.08 69.88 34.98
C THR A 122 29.42 70.01 36.38
N GLY A 123 28.09 69.88 36.43
CA GLY A 123 27.32 69.93 37.69
C GLY A 123 27.18 68.62 38.40
N GLY A 124 27.40 67.50 37.68
CA GLY A 124 27.28 66.13 38.24
C GLY A 124 26.96 65.08 37.24
N SER A 125 26.62 63.86 37.71
CA SER A 125 26.22 62.73 36.91
C SER A 125 24.97 62.06 37.47
N LEU A 126 24.19 61.46 36.61
CA LEU A 126 23.01 60.68 36.95
C LEU A 126 23.00 59.40 36.11
N SER A 127 22.76 58.24 36.75
CA SER A 127 22.71 56.94 36.09
C SER A 127 21.32 56.33 36.18
N THR A 128 20.96 55.54 35.17
CA THR A 128 19.77 54.69 35.12
C THR A 128 20.14 53.32 34.58
N THR A 129 19.39 52.30 35.03
CA THR A 129 19.60 50.92 34.56
C THR A 129 18.48 50.51 33.62
N ILE A 130 18.83 49.91 32.48
CA ILE A 130 17.90 49.34 31.52
C ILE A 130 18.25 47.88 31.28
N LEU A 131 17.24 47.07 30.89
CA LEU A 131 17.38 45.68 30.52
C LEU A 131 17.20 45.52 29.01
N ILE A 132 18.16 44.88 28.35
CA ILE A 132 18.13 44.65 26.89
C ILE A 132 18.34 43.17 26.58
N ALA A 133 17.53 42.62 25.66
CA ALA A 133 17.73 41.35 24.99
C ALA A 133 17.56 41.56 23.48
N VAL A 134 18.29 40.76 22.68
CA VAL A 134 18.11 40.67 21.24
C VAL A 134 17.79 39.23 20.89
N ARG A 135 16.76 39.01 20.09
CA ARG A 135 16.28 37.71 19.63
C ARG A 135 16.36 37.65 18.11
N ASP A 136 16.38 36.40 17.58
CA ASP A 136 16.19 36.17 16.16
C ASP A 136 14.78 36.60 15.72
N LEU A 137 14.61 36.75 14.42
CA LEU A 137 13.27 36.74 13.83
C LEU A 137 12.69 35.36 14.04
N ALA A 138 11.44 35.26 14.46
CA ALA A 138 10.80 33.98 14.67
C ALA A 138 10.75 33.14 13.37
N VAL A 139 10.91 31.82 13.48
CA VAL A 139 10.67 30.89 12.38
C VAL A 139 9.17 30.83 12.12
N THR A 140 8.76 30.92 10.86
CA THR A 140 7.35 30.87 10.42
C THR A 140 7.24 30.01 9.16
N GLU A 141 6.00 29.69 8.70
CA GLU A 141 5.68 28.99 7.46
C GLU A 141 6.48 27.67 7.26
N LEU A 142 6.67 26.92 8.36
CA LEU A 142 7.41 25.65 8.31
C LEU A 142 6.60 24.57 7.60
N HIS A 143 7.17 23.96 6.56
CA HIS A 143 6.56 22.83 5.88
C HIS A 143 7.60 21.89 5.22
N TYR A 144 7.14 20.67 4.93
CA TYR A 144 7.85 19.65 4.17
C TYR A 144 7.10 19.35 2.87
N GLU A 145 7.81 19.15 1.79
CA GLU A 145 7.26 18.69 0.53
C GLU A 145 8.07 17.47 0.02
N PRO A 146 7.49 16.27 -0.01
CA PRO A 146 6.14 15.91 0.44
C PRO A 146 5.99 15.91 1.97
N TYR A 147 4.74 16.07 2.46
CA TYR A 147 4.41 15.94 3.88
C TYR A 147 3.82 14.55 4.23
N GLN A 148 3.48 13.75 3.22
CA GLN A 148 2.97 12.38 3.34
C GLN A 148 3.91 11.41 2.63
N PHE A 149 4.31 10.36 3.35
CA PHE A 149 5.18 9.30 2.85
C PHE A 149 4.43 7.97 2.95
N ASP A 150 3.97 7.47 1.81
CA ASP A 150 3.33 6.16 1.65
C ASP A 150 4.35 5.21 1.03
N LEU A 151 4.96 4.38 1.86
CA LEU A 151 6.15 3.60 1.54
C LEU A 151 5.87 2.11 1.68
N ARG A 152 6.63 1.31 0.95
CA ARG A 152 6.73 -0.12 1.14
C ARG A 152 7.99 -0.47 1.91
N GLU A 153 8.00 -1.61 2.54
CA GLU A 153 9.21 -2.15 3.16
C GLU A 153 10.36 -2.22 2.13
N GLY A 154 11.51 -1.65 2.49
CA GLY A 154 12.67 -1.51 1.61
C GLY A 154 12.72 -0.19 0.84
N ASP A 155 11.64 0.57 0.72
CA ASP A 155 11.68 1.88 0.07
C ASP A 155 12.56 2.86 0.85
N ALA A 156 13.28 3.70 0.13
CA ALA A 156 14.12 4.75 0.69
C ALA A 156 13.52 6.13 0.46
N ILE A 157 13.62 6.99 1.47
CA ILE A 157 13.46 8.43 1.32
C ILE A 157 14.85 9.02 1.09
N GLU A 158 15.06 9.62 -0.08
CA GLU A 158 16.18 10.54 -0.28
C GLU A 158 16.05 11.71 0.70
N GLU A 159 17.11 12.46 0.93
CA GLU A 159 17.08 13.54 1.89
C GLU A 159 15.99 14.58 1.55
N VAL A 160 14.98 14.68 2.41
CA VAL A 160 13.92 15.68 2.35
C VAL A 160 14.18 16.73 3.40
N THR A 161 14.40 17.97 2.95
CA THR A 161 14.64 19.12 3.81
C THR A 161 13.38 19.99 3.94
N PRO A 162 13.13 20.57 5.13
CA PRO A 162 12.03 21.49 5.30
C PRO A 162 12.32 22.85 4.66
N THR A 163 11.28 23.60 4.41
CA THR A 163 11.34 25.01 4.05
C THR A 163 10.60 25.84 5.13
N TRP A 164 11.05 27.08 5.32
CA TRP A 164 10.48 28.02 6.30
C TRP A 164 10.68 29.45 5.85
N GLU A 165 9.99 30.36 6.52
CA GLU A 165 10.21 31.79 6.42
C GLU A 165 10.69 32.37 7.78
N GLY A 166 11.14 33.62 7.78
CA GLY A 166 11.63 34.29 8.99
C GLY A 166 13.09 33.95 9.31
N GLY A 167 13.41 33.81 10.60
CA GLY A 167 14.76 33.51 11.08
C GLY A 167 15.13 32.06 10.90
N SER A 168 16.43 31.74 10.87
CA SER A 168 16.91 30.37 10.79
C SER A 168 16.67 29.62 12.11
N PRO A 169 16.24 28.34 12.06
CA PRO A 169 16.20 27.50 13.24
C PRO A 169 17.58 27.22 13.83
N ASP A 170 17.69 27.26 15.14
CA ASP A 170 18.90 26.88 15.89
C ASP A 170 18.93 25.37 16.16
N TYR A 171 17.76 24.77 16.40
CA TYR A 171 17.60 23.35 16.66
C TYR A 171 16.19 22.86 16.31
N TRP A 172 16.09 21.56 16.10
CA TRP A 172 14.86 20.90 15.69
C TRP A 172 14.46 19.81 16.68
N GLU A 173 13.17 19.54 16.78
CA GLU A 173 12.60 18.48 17.59
C GLU A 173 11.57 17.69 16.78
N ILE A 174 11.34 16.45 17.15
CA ILE A 174 10.34 15.57 16.53
C ILE A 174 9.69 14.67 17.58
N ASP A 175 8.37 14.55 17.55
CA ASP A 175 7.60 13.64 18.40
C ASP A 175 6.32 13.18 17.69
N PRO A 176 6.00 11.86 17.67
CA PRO A 176 6.89 10.75 18.06
C PRO A 176 8.10 10.63 17.13
N PRO A 177 9.16 9.91 17.53
CA PRO A 177 10.34 9.68 16.68
C PRO A 177 9.94 8.96 15.39
N LEU A 178 10.74 9.12 14.33
CA LEU A 178 10.55 8.44 13.05
C LEU A 178 10.61 6.91 13.22
N PRO A 179 9.95 6.14 12.33
CA PRO A 179 10.05 4.69 12.30
C PRO A 179 11.49 4.22 12.18
N PHE A 180 11.74 3.00 12.66
CA PHE A 180 13.07 2.40 12.57
C PHE A 180 13.53 2.31 11.10
N GLY A 181 14.80 2.70 10.87
CA GLY A 181 15.38 2.80 9.54
C GLY A 181 15.42 4.22 8.96
N PHE A 182 14.65 5.16 9.53
CA PHE A 182 14.72 6.57 9.18
C PHE A 182 15.57 7.36 10.17
N SER A 183 16.15 8.43 9.67
CA SER A 183 16.96 9.38 10.43
C SER A 183 16.37 10.79 10.35
N PHE A 184 16.36 11.47 11.48
CA PHE A 184 16.03 12.89 11.58
C PHE A 184 17.29 13.68 11.96
N ASN A 185 17.62 14.70 11.20
CA ASN A 185 18.76 15.56 11.48
C ASN A 185 18.31 16.74 12.38
N PHE A 186 18.70 16.70 13.64
CA PHE A 186 18.33 17.71 14.64
C PHE A 186 18.99 19.09 14.42
N THR A 187 19.87 19.23 13.41
CA THR A 187 20.47 20.51 13.03
C THR A 187 19.81 21.14 11.81
N THR A 188 19.39 20.32 10.86
CA THR A 188 18.84 20.80 9.57
C THR A 188 17.35 20.53 9.40
N GLY A 189 16.75 19.69 10.26
CA GLY A 189 15.39 19.19 10.09
C GLY A 189 15.24 18.15 8.98
N ALA A 190 16.32 17.74 8.33
CA ALA A 190 16.26 16.79 7.21
C ALA A 190 15.83 15.38 7.65
N ILE A 191 15.04 14.74 6.78
CA ILE A 191 14.56 13.36 6.94
C ILE A 191 15.16 12.53 5.82
N SER A 192 15.71 11.35 6.17
CA SER A 192 16.23 10.39 5.20
C SER A 192 16.22 8.97 5.78
N GLY A 193 16.48 7.96 4.95
CA GLY A 193 16.61 6.57 5.39
C GLY A 193 15.72 5.61 4.62
N SER A 194 15.56 4.39 5.12
CA SER A 194 14.79 3.33 4.45
C SER A 194 13.77 2.70 5.39
N ALA A 195 12.60 2.41 4.86
CA ALA A 195 11.53 1.73 5.59
C ALA A 195 11.92 0.28 5.90
N THR A 196 12.04 -0.09 7.17
CA THR A 196 12.44 -1.44 7.62
C THR A 196 11.44 -2.13 8.52
N LEU A 197 10.40 -1.43 8.94
CA LEU A 197 9.31 -1.97 9.78
C LEU A 197 7.97 -1.45 9.30
N LEU A 198 6.98 -2.34 9.25
CA LEU A 198 5.60 -1.98 8.92
C LEU A 198 5.04 -1.01 9.95
N GLN A 199 4.36 0.02 9.49
CA GLN A 199 3.75 1.03 10.32
C GLN A 199 2.47 1.55 9.67
N PRO A 200 1.34 1.62 10.41
CA PRO A 200 0.15 2.31 9.94
C PRO A 200 0.41 3.83 9.82
N TRP A 201 -0.49 4.57 9.17
CA TRP A 201 -0.40 6.02 9.14
C TRP A 201 -0.16 6.62 10.52
N THR A 202 0.99 7.21 10.71
CA THR A 202 1.41 7.86 11.96
C THR A 202 1.80 9.29 11.69
N TYR A 203 1.31 10.20 12.52
CA TYR A 203 1.68 11.60 12.48
C TYR A 203 2.92 11.84 13.33
N HIS A 204 3.87 12.57 12.77
CA HIS A 204 5.06 13.09 13.45
C HIS A 204 5.01 14.59 13.42
N ARG A 205 5.03 15.22 14.60
CA ARG A 205 5.13 16.67 14.71
C ARG A 205 6.58 17.07 14.78
N ILE A 206 6.94 18.05 13.98
CA ILE A 206 8.29 18.58 13.92
C ILE A 206 8.25 20.05 14.30
N TRP A 207 9.14 20.45 15.20
CA TRP A 207 9.31 21.82 15.64
C TRP A 207 10.64 22.38 15.17
N ALA A 208 10.62 23.63 14.76
CA ALA A 208 11.78 24.44 14.44
C ALA A 208 11.84 25.58 15.45
N ASN A 209 12.97 25.72 16.11
CA ASN A 209 13.15 26.60 17.27
C ASN A 209 14.32 27.54 17.05
N ASN A 210 14.15 28.83 17.42
CA ASN A 210 15.23 29.79 17.62
C ASN A 210 14.90 30.71 18.79
N SER A 211 15.78 31.67 19.10
CA SER A 211 15.56 32.60 20.20
C SER A 211 14.34 33.53 19.98
N GLY A 212 13.86 33.68 18.75
CA GLY A 212 12.69 34.45 18.38
C GLY A 212 11.36 33.74 18.61
N GLY A 213 11.37 32.40 18.63
CA GLY A 213 10.18 31.60 18.83
C GLY A 213 10.28 30.16 18.34
N THR A 214 9.14 29.50 18.38
CA THR A 214 8.95 28.10 17.96
C THR A 214 7.80 28.02 16.97
N THR A 215 7.98 27.29 15.89
CA THR A 215 6.92 26.88 14.97
C THR A 215 6.90 25.36 14.79
N SER A 216 5.80 24.80 14.27
CA SER A 216 5.73 23.36 14.04
C SER A 216 4.89 23.02 12.83
N THR A 217 5.18 21.84 12.24
CA THR A 217 4.40 21.22 11.17
C THR A 217 4.15 19.76 11.46
N LEU A 218 3.31 19.10 10.64
CA LEU A 218 3.02 17.67 10.72
C LEU A 218 3.43 16.99 9.42
N ILE A 219 4.07 15.85 9.55
CA ILE A 219 4.22 14.89 8.47
C ILE A 219 3.50 13.59 8.82
N GLN A 220 3.17 12.80 7.81
CA GLN A 220 2.60 11.46 7.95
C GLN A 220 3.48 10.42 7.27
N ILE A 221 3.71 9.30 7.95
CA ILE A 221 4.44 8.15 7.39
C ILE A 221 3.61 6.89 7.56
N ARG A 222 3.50 6.12 6.49
CA ARG A 222 3.01 4.74 6.50
C ARG A 222 4.04 3.85 5.82
N VAL A 223 4.24 2.65 6.37
CA VAL A 223 5.06 1.61 5.75
C VAL A 223 4.21 0.34 5.63
N THR A 224 4.04 -0.15 4.42
CA THR A 224 3.29 -1.38 4.09
C THR A 224 4.24 -2.48 3.65
N SER A 225 3.80 -3.74 3.68
CA SER A 225 4.52 -4.84 3.05
C SER A 225 4.68 -4.62 1.55
N LEU A 226 5.56 -5.39 0.92
CA LEU A 226 5.45 -5.66 -0.50
C LEU A 226 4.16 -6.48 -0.75
N PRO A 227 3.47 -6.32 -1.91
CA PRO A 227 2.31 -7.15 -2.24
C PRO A 227 2.73 -8.62 -2.36
N PRO A 228 1.82 -9.56 -2.07
CA PRO A 228 2.08 -10.99 -2.32
C PRO A 228 2.43 -11.22 -3.80
N ASP A 229 3.38 -12.09 -4.10
CA ASP A 229 3.82 -12.34 -5.49
C ASP A 229 4.13 -13.81 -5.82
N ALA A 230 4.76 -14.55 -4.94
CA ALA A 230 5.27 -15.90 -5.21
C ALA A 230 4.38 -17.01 -4.62
N ILE A 231 3.07 -17.00 -4.96
CA ILE A 231 2.09 -17.94 -4.45
C ILE A 231 1.77 -18.99 -5.51
N SER A 232 1.70 -20.26 -5.11
CA SER A 232 1.28 -21.33 -5.99
C SER A 232 0.68 -22.52 -5.21
N TRP A 233 -0.03 -23.38 -5.96
CA TRP A 233 -0.43 -24.72 -5.55
C TRP A 233 0.23 -25.73 -6.47
N LEU A 234 0.17 -27.02 -6.14
CA LEU A 234 0.78 -28.09 -6.94
C LEU A 234 0.20 -28.18 -8.38
N GLY A 235 -0.89 -27.47 -8.66
CA GLY A 235 -1.53 -27.38 -9.97
C GLY A 235 -2.56 -26.27 -9.99
N THR A 236 -3.21 -26.10 -11.13
CA THR A 236 -4.29 -25.12 -11.33
C THR A 236 -5.65 -25.78 -11.57
N GLU A 237 -5.70 -27.10 -11.69
CA GLU A 237 -6.90 -27.89 -11.94
C GLU A 237 -6.94 -29.08 -10.99
N PHE A 238 -8.04 -29.25 -10.28
CA PHE A 238 -8.23 -30.28 -9.26
C PHE A 238 -9.60 -30.92 -9.41
N ALA A 239 -9.61 -32.23 -9.69
CA ALA A 239 -10.80 -33.07 -9.60
C ALA A 239 -10.75 -33.88 -8.30
N PHE A 240 -11.85 -33.89 -7.55
CA PHE A 240 -11.97 -34.66 -6.32
C PHE A 240 -13.13 -35.64 -6.40
N LYS A 241 -13.05 -36.71 -5.62
CA LYS A 241 -14.19 -37.58 -5.38
C LYS A 241 -14.99 -37.10 -4.19
N ALA A 242 -16.30 -37.13 -4.33
CA ALA A 242 -17.18 -36.85 -3.19
C ALA A 242 -16.91 -37.85 -2.04
N ASN A 243 -17.00 -37.37 -0.82
CA ASN A 243 -16.75 -38.14 0.42
C ASN A 243 -15.31 -38.61 0.64
N GLU A 244 -14.34 -38.11 -0.13
CA GLU A 244 -12.92 -38.35 0.11
C GLU A 244 -12.26 -37.07 0.68
N SER A 245 -11.43 -37.24 1.72
CA SER A 245 -10.73 -36.11 2.33
C SER A 245 -9.58 -35.63 1.46
N ILE A 246 -9.48 -34.31 1.29
CA ILE A 246 -8.43 -33.68 0.48
C ILE A 246 -7.64 -32.67 1.30
N LEU A 247 -6.41 -32.43 0.87
CA LEU A 247 -5.51 -31.42 1.40
C LEU A 247 -4.63 -30.87 0.26
N ILE A 248 -4.77 -29.59 -0.05
CA ILE A 248 -3.98 -28.91 -1.07
C ILE A 248 -3.28 -27.71 -0.43
N PRO A 249 -2.02 -27.84 -0.01
CA PRO A 249 -1.28 -26.74 0.58
C PRO A 249 -0.94 -25.68 -0.47
N ALA A 250 -1.07 -24.42 -0.10
CA ALA A 250 -0.45 -23.33 -0.84
C ALA A 250 1.04 -23.22 -0.48
N THR A 251 1.85 -22.78 -1.42
CA THR A 251 3.22 -22.34 -1.17
C THR A 251 3.29 -20.82 -1.32
N ASN A 252 4.08 -20.18 -0.47
CA ASN A 252 4.38 -18.77 -0.54
C ASN A 252 5.87 -18.58 -0.32
N ASP A 253 6.59 -18.17 -1.36
CA ASP A 253 8.02 -17.83 -1.30
C ASP A 253 8.23 -16.29 -1.30
N GLY A 254 7.14 -15.53 -1.28
CA GLY A 254 7.10 -14.07 -1.25
C GLY A 254 6.83 -13.49 0.14
N PRO A 255 6.41 -12.22 0.20
CA PRO A 255 6.02 -11.55 1.44
C PRO A 255 4.90 -12.27 2.20
N ASP A 256 4.85 -12.04 3.50
CA ASP A 256 3.83 -12.62 4.37
C ASP A 256 2.41 -12.24 3.92
N ILE A 257 1.50 -13.22 4.02
CA ILE A 257 0.09 -13.06 3.68
C ILE A 257 -0.71 -12.90 4.97
N GLU A 258 -1.53 -11.86 5.04
CA GLU A 258 -2.35 -11.58 6.22
C GLU A 258 -3.72 -12.25 6.13
N THR A 259 -4.33 -12.25 4.94
CA THR A 259 -5.66 -12.84 4.72
C THR A 259 -5.77 -13.52 3.36
N TRP A 260 -6.66 -14.52 3.32
CA TRP A 260 -7.03 -15.24 2.12
C TRP A 260 -8.53 -15.12 1.87
N GLU A 261 -8.91 -14.96 0.60
CA GLU A 261 -10.30 -14.89 0.15
C GLU A 261 -10.50 -15.80 -1.07
N VAL A 262 -11.72 -16.28 -1.29
CA VAL A 262 -12.06 -17.08 -2.46
C VAL A 262 -13.43 -16.67 -3.01
N SER A 263 -13.55 -16.61 -4.33
CA SER A 263 -14.82 -16.37 -5.02
C SER A 263 -14.87 -17.17 -6.33
N PRO A 264 -16.01 -17.81 -6.62
CA PRO A 264 -17.16 -18.06 -5.76
C PRO A 264 -16.79 -18.88 -4.52
N PRO A 265 -17.71 -19.12 -3.56
CA PRO A 265 -17.49 -20.03 -2.44
C PRO A 265 -17.08 -21.42 -2.93
N LEU A 266 -16.10 -22.06 -2.25
CA LEU A 266 -15.68 -23.42 -2.56
C LEU A 266 -16.85 -24.41 -2.48
N PRO A 267 -16.76 -25.59 -3.15
CA PRO A 267 -17.73 -26.66 -3.01
C PRO A 267 -18.01 -27.01 -1.56
N SER A 268 -19.26 -27.45 -1.28
CA SER A 268 -19.66 -27.89 0.07
C SER A 268 -18.67 -28.92 0.64
N GLY A 269 -18.32 -28.76 1.91
CA GLY A 269 -17.34 -29.60 2.59
C GLY A 269 -15.87 -29.18 2.41
N LEU A 270 -15.56 -28.20 1.55
CA LEU A 270 -14.21 -27.66 1.38
C LEU A 270 -14.05 -26.30 2.06
N THR A 271 -12.88 -26.03 2.60
CA THR A 271 -12.53 -24.79 3.31
C THR A 271 -11.16 -24.29 2.89
N LEU A 272 -11.05 -22.99 2.69
CA LEU A 272 -9.79 -22.26 2.54
C LEU A 272 -9.31 -21.81 3.92
N LEU A 273 -8.14 -22.31 4.34
CA LEU A 273 -7.53 -21.96 5.62
C LEU A 273 -6.75 -20.64 5.57
N SER A 274 -6.43 -20.12 6.76
CA SER A 274 -5.66 -18.88 6.90
C SER A 274 -4.21 -18.94 6.41
N ASN A 275 -3.71 -20.12 6.05
CA ASN A 275 -2.41 -20.34 5.40
C ASN A 275 -2.52 -20.62 3.89
N GLY A 276 -3.71 -20.44 3.29
CA GLY A 276 -3.98 -20.69 1.87
C GLY A 276 -4.20 -22.16 1.51
N THR A 277 -4.14 -23.06 2.47
CA THR A 277 -4.45 -24.48 2.25
C THR A 277 -5.93 -24.65 1.98
N ILE A 278 -6.29 -25.43 0.95
CA ILE A 278 -7.66 -25.89 0.74
C ILE A 278 -7.73 -27.31 1.31
N GLU A 279 -8.66 -27.52 2.24
CA GLU A 279 -8.87 -28.83 2.86
C GLU A 279 -10.35 -29.10 3.10
N GLY A 280 -10.66 -30.38 3.37
CA GLY A 280 -11.99 -30.81 3.75
C GLY A 280 -12.39 -32.12 3.10
N THR A 281 -13.70 -32.43 3.16
CA THR A 281 -14.30 -33.60 2.52
C THR A 281 -15.52 -33.11 1.77
N PRO A 282 -15.44 -32.95 0.43
CA PRO A 282 -16.58 -32.47 -0.36
C PRO A 282 -17.69 -33.54 -0.33
N ASP A 283 -18.91 -33.10 -0.07
CA ASP A 283 -20.07 -33.97 0.16
C ASP A 283 -21.11 -33.95 -0.96
N GLU A 284 -20.96 -33.03 -1.93
CA GLU A 284 -21.84 -32.88 -3.07
C GLU A 284 -21.07 -32.78 -4.38
N ARG A 285 -21.70 -33.19 -5.48
CA ARG A 285 -21.14 -32.99 -6.83
C ARG A 285 -21.03 -31.51 -7.15
N ALA A 286 -19.93 -31.13 -7.80
CA ALA A 286 -19.74 -29.79 -8.33
C ALA A 286 -19.07 -29.88 -9.71
N ASP A 287 -19.67 -29.24 -10.70
CA ASP A 287 -19.08 -29.12 -12.02
C ASP A 287 -17.81 -28.26 -11.98
N TRP A 288 -16.97 -28.43 -13.00
CA TRP A 288 -15.77 -27.64 -13.16
C TRP A 288 -16.07 -26.14 -13.08
N THR A 289 -15.67 -25.54 -12.00
CA THR A 289 -15.87 -24.12 -11.71
C THR A 289 -14.53 -23.46 -11.48
N GLN A 290 -14.38 -22.27 -12.04
CA GLN A 290 -13.20 -21.43 -11.79
C GLN A 290 -13.38 -20.64 -10.50
N TYR A 291 -12.42 -20.80 -9.61
CA TYR A 291 -12.32 -20.05 -8.34
C TYR A 291 -11.15 -19.12 -8.41
N THR A 292 -11.38 -17.86 -8.08
CA THR A 292 -10.27 -16.91 -7.87
C THR A 292 -9.96 -16.85 -6.39
N ILE A 293 -8.71 -17.12 -6.02
CA ILE A 293 -8.24 -17.04 -4.64
C ILE A 293 -7.33 -15.85 -4.55
N TRP A 294 -7.63 -14.93 -3.62
CA TRP A 294 -6.81 -13.77 -3.33
C TRP A 294 -6.02 -13.98 -2.05
N ALA A 295 -4.75 -13.62 -2.14
CA ALA A 295 -3.87 -13.47 -1.00
C ALA A 295 -3.61 -11.98 -0.79
N ASN A 296 -3.82 -11.50 0.43
CA ASN A 296 -3.81 -10.08 0.75
C ASN A 296 -2.85 -9.79 1.90
N ASN A 297 -2.19 -8.66 1.83
CA ASN A 297 -1.47 -8.02 2.93
C ASN A 297 -1.58 -6.50 2.83
N THR A 298 -0.93 -5.75 3.73
CA THR A 298 -0.95 -4.27 3.70
C THR A 298 -0.38 -3.66 2.43
N GLY A 299 0.44 -4.38 1.68
CA GLY A 299 1.04 -3.94 0.41
C GLY A 299 0.16 -4.13 -0.81
N GLY A 300 -0.87 -4.99 -0.70
CA GLY A 300 -1.79 -5.24 -1.81
C GLY A 300 -2.37 -6.65 -1.80
N ALA A 301 -2.94 -7.03 -2.95
CA ALA A 301 -3.57 -8.32 -3.18
C ALA A 301 -3.09 -8.93 -4.50
N VAL A 302 -2.98 -10.27 -4.54
CA VAL A 302 -2.80 -11.03 -5.78
C VAL A 302 -3.91 -12.08 -5.89
N GLY A 303 -4.53 -12.17 -7.07
CA GLY A 303 -5.56 -13.16 -7.39
C GLY A 303 -5.00 -14.26 -8.29
N LEU A 304 -5.27 -15.52 -7.94
CA LEU A 304 -4.89 -16.70 -8.70
C LEU A 304 -6.12 -17.53 -8.99
N ASN A 305 -6.20 -18.09 -10.20
CA ASN A 305 -7.32 -18.89 -10.63
C ASN A 305 -7.04 -20.39 -10.49
N LEU A 306 -7.94 -21.09 -9.84
CA LEU A 306 -7.96 -22.55 -9.77
C LEU A 306 -9.27 -23.08 -10.36
N TRP A 307 -9.22 -24.20 -11.05
CA TRP A 307 -10.38 -24.94 -11.46
C TRP A 307 -10.59 -26.14 -10.54
N ILE A 308 -11.79 -26.27 -9.99
CA ILE A 308 -12.13 -27.35 -9.07
C ILE A 308 -13.44 -28.00 -9.52
N ALA A 309 -13.45 -29.34 -9.54
CA ALA A 309 -14.64 -30.16 -9.70
C ALA A 309 -14.73 -31.21 -8.59
N VAL A 310 -15.95 -31.64 -8.27
CA VAL A 310 -16.21 -32.77 -7.38
C VAL A 310 -17.09 -33.77 -8.10
N HIS A 311 -16.57 -34.98 -8.31
CA HIS A 311 -17.27 -36.06 -8.97
C HIS A 311 -17.78 -37.09 -7.93
N ASP A 312 -19.03 -37.51 -8.06
CA ASP A 312 -19.58 -38.65 -7.35
C ASP A 312 -19.87 -39.77 -8.35
N LEU A 313 -18.90 -40.66 -8.52
CA LEU A 313 -18.98 -41.73 -9.50
C LEU A 313 -20.17 -42.68 -9.23
N THR A 314 -20.59 -42.84 -7.96
CA THR A 314 -21.75 -43.65 -7.61
C THR A 314 -23.05 -42.95 -8.05
N ALA A 315 -23.16 -41.66 -7.77
CA ALA A 315 -24.33 -40.88 -8.20
C ALA A 315 -24.39 -40.78 -9.74
N ASP A 316 -23.24 -40.59 -10.41
CA ASP A 316 -23.15 -40.60 -11.89
C ASP A 316 -23.61 -41.93 -12.47
N GLN A 317 -23.17 -43.04 -11.87
CA GLN A 317 -23.61 -44.40 -12.25
C GLN A 317 -25.12 -44.58 -12.06
N ASP A 318 -25.66 -44.17 -10.93
CA ASP A 318 -27.09 -44.24 -10.61
C ASP A 318 -27.92 -43.37 -11.55
N ASP A 319 -27.46 -42.17 -11.85
CA ASP A 319 -28.13 -41.28 -12.81
C ASP A 319 -28.19 -41.92 -14.20
N LEU A 320 -27.06 -42.38 -14.72
CA LEU A 320 -27.01 -43.04 -16.04
C LEU A 320 -27.85 -44.33 -16.10
N ARG A 321 -27.99 -45.05 -14.99
CA ARG A 321 -28.75 -46.29 -14.94
C ARG A 321 -30.25 -46.06 -14.65
N ARG A 322 -30.66 -44.82 -14.37
CA ARG A 322 -32.03 -44.50 -14.04
C ARG A 322 -33.00 -44.87 -15.18
N GLY A 323 -33.90 -45.78 -14.94
CA GLY A 323 -34.87 -46.25 -15.93
C GLY A 323 -34.34 -47.31 -16.91
N MET A 324 -33.06 -47.64 -16.88
CA MET A 324 -32.47 -48.61 -17.80
C MET A 324 -33.08 -50.01 -17.64
N GLY A 325 -33.22 -50.50 -16.42
CA GLY A 325 -33.75 -51.84 -16.11
C GLY A 325 -33.05 -52.94 -16.87
N ASN A 326 -33.75 -54.00 -17.24
CA ASN A 326 -33.25 -55.00 -18.17
C ASN A 326 -33.57 -54.53 -19.60
N THR A 327 -32.54 -54.22 -20.36
CA THR A 327 -32.55 -53.82 -21.77
C THR A 327 -32.07 -54.99 -22.64
N ASN A 328 -32.52 -55.08 -23.89
CA ASN A 328 -32.11 -56.12 -24.83
C ASN A 328 -31.45 -55.45 -26.05
N TRP A 329 -30.19 -55.13 -25.91
CA TRP A 329 -29.44 -54.42 -26.93
C TRP A 329 -29.17 -55.25 -28.18
N GLY A 330 -29.38 -56.57 -28.14
CA GLY A 330 -29.00 -57.46 -29.22
C GLY A 330 -27.49 -57.55 -29.43
N GLY A 331 -27.07 -58.32 -30.46
CA GLY A 331 -25.64 -58.42 -30.83
C GLY A 331 -24.76 -59.15 -29.81
N TRP A 332 -23.46 -59.08 -30.05
CA TRP A 332 -22.39 -59.68 -29.23
C TRP A 332 -21.42 -58.58 -28.84
N PRO A 333 -21.60 -57.93 -27.69
CA PRO A 333 -20.76 -56.79 -27.31
C PRO A 333 -19.36 -57.22 -26.88
N SER A 334 -18.40 -56.35 -27.08
CA SER A 334 -17.11 -56.41 -26.39
C SER A 334 -17.23 -55.86 -24.96
N PRO A 335 -16.44 -56.40 -24.01
CA PRO A 335 -16.29 -55.80 -22.71
C PRO A 335 -15.68 -54.39 -22.81
N ILE A 336 -16.28 -53.42 -22.08
CA ILE A 336 -15.73 -52.10 -21.86
C ILE A 336 -15.30 -52.00 -20.40
N LEU A 337 -14.02 -52.23 -20.14
CA LEU A 337 -13.48 -52.32 -18.79
C LEU A 337 -13.09 -50.94 -18.27
N PRO A 338 -13.65 -50.50 -17.11
CA PRO A 338 -13.16 -49.31 -16.42
C PRO A 338 -11.81 -49.64 -15.73
N ILE A 339 -10.74 -49.03 -16.18
CA ILE A 339 -9.38 -49.25 -15.68
C ILE A 339 -8.76 -48.00 -15.04
N GLY A 340 -9.34 -46.83 -15.29
CA GLY A 340 -8.88 -45.56 -14.74
C GLY A 340 -9.54 -45.20 -13.40
N GLU A 341 -8.93 -44.31 -12.70
CA GLU A 341 -9.41 -43.82 -11.39
C GLU A 341 -10.80 -43.18 -11.46
N TRP A 342 -11.11 -42.53 -12.59
CA TRP A 342 -12.33 -41.79 -12.84
C TRP A 342 -13.37 -42.56 -13.67
N ALA A 343 -13.07 -43.84 -13.95
CA ALA A 343 -13.91 -44.67 -14.76
C ALA A 343 -14.83 -45.59 -13.92
N PHE A 344 -16.04 -45.84 -14.41
CA PHE A 344 -17.01 -46.66 -13.73
C PHE A 344 -17.90 -47.43 -14.72
N PRO A 345 -18.39 -48.63 -14.35
CA PRO A 345 -19.24 -49.44 -15.21
C PRO A 345 -20.71 -49.02 -15.15
N ILE A 346 -21.44 -49.10 -16.27
CA ILE A 346 -22.85 -48.75 -16.38
C ILE A 346 -23.73 -49.96 -16.66
N GLY A 347 -23.46 -50.65 -17.77
CA GLY A 347 -24.22 -51.80 -18.24
C GLY A 347 -23.41 -53.10 -18.20
N PHE A 348 -24.08 -54.20 -17.87
CA PHE A 348 -23.44 -55.52 -17.72
C PHE A 348 -24.13 -56.57 -18.53
N THR A 349 -23.39 -57.62 -18.93
CA THR A 349 -23.99 -58.84 -19.50
C THR A 349 -24.94 -59.49 -18.48
N GLN A 350 -26.03 -60.12 -19.00
CA GLN A 350 -26.95 -60.85 -18.14
C GLN A 350 -26.32 -62.15 -17.59
N GLU A 351 -26.69 -62.56 -16.37
CA GLU A 351 -26.37 -63.90 -15.82
C GLU A 351 -26.77 -64.99 -16.80
N GLY A 352 -25.83 -65.82 -17.15
CA GLY A 352 -26.01 -66.93 -18.15
C GLY A 352 -24.82 -67.07 -19.05
N TYR A 353 -23.96 -66.08 -19.18
CA TYR A 353 -22.69 -66.15 -19.92
C TYR A 353 -21.49 -66.47 -19.01
N GLY A 354 -21.73 -66.97 -17.80
CA GLY A 354 -20.70 -67.44 -16.88
C GLY A 354 -20.05 -66.39 -16.00
N SER A 355 -20.19 -65.09 -16.31
CA SER A 355 -19.72 -63.95 -15.52
C SER A 355 -20.46 -62.68 -15.93
N THR A 356 -20.68 -61.76 -14.97
CA THR A 356 -21.17 -60.41 -15.23
C THR A 356 -20.02 -59.51 -15.66
N ILE A 357 -20.02 -59.11 -16.93
CA ILE A 357 -18.92 -58.30 -17.52
C ILE A 357 -19.47 -56.95 -17.93
N PRO A 358 -18.80 -55.82 -17.64
CA PRO A 358 -19.22 -54.51 -18.07
C PRO A 358 -19.09 -54.36 -19.60
N VAL A 359 -20.16 -53.94 -20.25
CA VAL A 359 -20.26 -53.71 -21.69
C VAL A 359 -20.63 -52.28 -22.07
N ILE A 360 -20.97 -51.46 -21.05
CA ILE A 360 -21.11 -50.02 -21.14
C ILE A 360 -20.39 -49.46 -19.93
N SER A 361 -19.45 -48.55 -20.16
CA SER A 361 -18.72 -47.87 -19.09
C SER A 361 -18.50 -46.40 -19.43
N ALA A 362 -18.34 -45.57 -18.40
CA ALA A 362 -18.10 -44.16 -18.52
C ALA A 362 -16.89 -43.70 -17.72
N SER A 363 -16.38 -42.52 -18.03
CA SER A 363 -15.23 -41.94 -17.36
C SER A 363 -15.28 -40.41 -17.42
N HIS A 364 -14.85 -39.74 -16.36
CA HIS A 364 -14.43 -38.33 -16.44
C HIS A 364 -13.02 -38.22 -17.00
N VAL A 365 -12.77 -37.28 -17.90
CA VAL A 365 -11.50 -37.12 -18.63
C VAL A 365 -11.12 -35.64 -18.67
N GLY A 366 -10.18 -35.23 -17.82
CA GLY A 366 -9.93 -33.78 -17.66
C GLY A 366 -11.20 -33.04 -17.26
N ARG A 367 -11.58 -32.06 -18.05
CA ARG A 367 -12.85 -31.33 -17.84
C ARG A 367 -14.05 -31.94 -18.52
N GLY A 368 -13.84 -32.92 -19.41
CA GLY A 368 -14.88 -33.59 -20.19
C GLY A 368 -15.22 -34.99 -19.69
N LYS A 369 -15.95 -35.71 -20.51
CA LYS A 369 -16.48 -37.03 -20.18
C LYS A 369 -16.40 -37.96 -21.38
N MET A 370 -16.29 -39.27 -21.13
CA MET A 370 -16.39 -40.30 -22.13
C MET A 370 -17.37 -41.39 -21.70
N LEU A 371 -18.13 -41.92 -22.67
CA LEU A 371 -18.94 -43.09 -22.52
C LEU A 371 -18.65 -44.06 -23.66
N GLY A 372 -18.40 -45.33 -23.33
CA GLY A 372 -18.10 -46.40 -24.28
C GLY A 372 -19.14 -47.51 -24.27
N TYR A 373 -19.64 -47.89 -25.47
CA TYR A 373 -20.49 -49.01 -25.70
C TYR A 373 -19.70 -50.19 -26.33
N GLY A 374 -20.00 -51.39 -25.89
CA GLY A 374 -19.36 -52.61 -26.43
C GLY A 374 -19.78 -52.99 -27.85
N HIS A 375 -20.66 -52.22 -28.46
CA HIS A 375 -21.15 -52.44 -29.83
C HIS A 375 -21.52 -51.07 -30.45
N GLU A 376 -21.16 -50.84 -31.71
CA GLU A 376 -21.42 -49.58 -32.42
C GLU A 376 -22.94 -49.29 -32.55
N SER A 377 -23.76 -50.29 -32.92
CA SER A 377 -25.20 -50.11 -33.08
C SER A 377 -25.97 -49.85 -31.77
N TRP A 378 -25.25 -49.65 -30.67
CA TRP A 378 -25.89 -49.31 -29.39
C TRP A 378 -25.85 -47.80 -29.10
N VAL A 379 -25.04 -47.07 -29.81
CA VAL A 379 -24.89 -45.64 -29.59
C VAL A 379 -26.20 -44.88 -29.84
N ASP A 380 -26.91 -45.23 -30.91
CA ASP A 380 -28.20 -44.67 -31.31
C ASP A 380 -29.43 -45.41 -30.72
N GLY A 381 -29.17 -46.55 -30.02
CA GLY A 381 -30.17 -47.38 -29.38
C GLY A 381 -30.77 -48.46 -30.28
N ALA A 382 -30.99 -49.66 -29.69
CA ALA A 382 -31.51 -50.83 -30.42
C ALA A 382 -33.06 -50.98 -30.30
N GLY A 383 -33.72 -50.05 -29.64
CA GLY A 383 -35.16 -50.03 -29.41
C GLY A 383 -35.54 -48.89 -28.44
N PRO A 384 -36.84 -48.68 -28.16
CA PRO A 384 -37.29 -47.45 -27.43
C PRO A 384 -36.67 -47.24 -26.05
N LYS A 385 -36.30 -48.27 -25.31
CA LYS A 385 -35.65 -48.16 -24.01
C LYS A 385 -34.15 -47.87 -24.15
N GLU A 386 -33.56 -48.52 -25.11
CA GLU A 386 -32.16 -48.37 -25.45
C GLU A 386 -31.88 -46.97 -26.00
N THR A 387 -32.77 -46.48 -26.89
CA THR A 387 -32.71 -45.06 -27.38
C THR A 387 -32.88 -44.08 -26.23
N ALA A 388 -33.82 -44.29 -25.31
CA ALA A 388 -33.96 -43.42 -24.12
C ALA A 388 -32.71 -43.42 -23.25
N PHE A 389 -32.01 -44.56 -23.11
CA PHE A 389 -30.74 -44.60 -22.40
C PHE A 389 -29.65 -43.83 -23.16
N SER A 390 -29.56 -44.00 -24.50
CA SER A 390 -28.55 -43.32 -25.32
C SER A 390 -28.75 -41.80 -25.29
N LEU A 391 -29.98 -41.29 -25.31
CA LEU A 391 -30.26 -39.88 -25.09
C LEU A 391 -29.81 -39.42 -23.72
N GLN A 392 -30.10 -40.16 -22.65
CA GLN A 392 -29.62 -39.88 -21.31
C GLN A 392 -28.10 -39.89 -21.20
N ALA A 393 -27.42 -40.83 -21.90
CA ALA A 393 -25.98 -40.89 -21.97
C ALA A 393 -25.37 -39.67 -22.68
N VAL A 394 -25.99 -39.26 -23.78
CA VAL A 394 -25.60 -38.01 -24.48
C VAL A 394 -25.77 -36.80 -23.56
N GLU A 395 -26.93 -36.66 -22.90
CA GLU A 395 -27.15 -35.57 -21.94
C GLU A 395 -26.10 -35.55 -20.81
N TRP A 396 -25.74 -36.75 -20.28
CA TRP A 396 -24.70 -36.86 -19.24
C TRP A 396 -23.32 -36.44 -19.75
N VAL A 397 -22.96 -36.82 -21.00
CA VAL A 397 -21.65 -36.54 -21.61
C VAL A 397 -21.57 -35.10 -22.09
N CYS A 398 -22.59 -34.63 -22.81
CA CYS A 398 -22.59 -33.36 -23.55
C CYS A 398 -23.22 -32.20 -22.81
N GLY A 399 -24.08 -32.49 -21.82
CA GLY A 399 -24.97 -31.49 -21.22
C GLY A 399 -26.29 -31.34 -21.96
N THR A 400 -27.17 -30.52 -21.40
CA THR A 400 -28.48 -30.21 -21.98
C THR A 400 -28.37 -29.15 -23.09
N ASN A 401 -29.18 -29.28 -24.16
CA ASN A 401 -29.18 -28.33 -25.29
C ASN A 401 -27.80 -28.16 -25.92
N ALA A 402 -27.03 -29.20 -26.03
CA ALA A 402 -25.64 -29.22 -26.52
C ALA A 402 -25.56 -29.18 -28.05
N ASP A 403 -24.42 -28.72 -28.56
CA ASP A 403 -24.02 -28.91 -29.96
C ASP A 403 -23.36 -30.29 -30.13
N VAL A 404 -24.11 -31.23 -30.65
CA VAL A 404 -23.71 -32.67 -30.78
C VAL A 404 -23.17 -32.94 -32.19
N GLY A 405 -21.92 -33.36 -32.28
CA GLY A 405 -21.33 -33.80 -33.54
C GLY A 405 -21.57 -35.28 -33.78
N LEU A 406 -22.00 -35.65 -34.97
CA LEU A 406 -21.94 -37.07 -35.46
C LEU A 406 -20.72 -37.22 -36.37
N ALA A 407 -19.82 -38.12 -36.01
CA ALA A 407 -18.58 -38.30 -36.73
C ALA A 407 -18.80 -38.77 -38.15
N TYR A 408 -17.90 -38.37 -39.05
CA TYR A 408 -17.95 -38.84 -40.44
C TYR A 408 -17.83 -40.37 -40.57
N GLY A 409 -18.84 -40.99 -41.16
CA GLY A 409 -18.86 -42.45 -41.39
C GLY A 409 -19.30 -43.33 -40.22
N ALA A 410 -19.72 -42.72 -39.12
CA ALA A 410 -20.15 -43.43 -37.90
C ALA A 410 -21.53 -44.06 -37.98
N GLY A 411 -22.34 -43.76 -39.00
CA GLY A 411 -23.65 -44.43 -39.22
C GLY A 411 -24.76 -44.07 -38.24
N PHE A 412 -24.64 -42.92 -37.53
CA PHE A 412 -25.60 -42.46 -36.52
C PHE A 412 -26.59 -41.42 -37.07
N ASP A 413 -26.69 -41.25 -38.38
CA ASP A 413 -27.53 -40.23 -39.01
C ASP A 413 -29.03 -40.38 -38.62
N ASP A 414 -29.48 -41.59 -38.36
CA ASP A 414 -30.86 -41.88 -37.93
C ASP A 414 -31.15 -41.43 -36.49
N PHE A 415 -30.13 -41.09 -35.68
CA PHE A 415 -30.26 -40.59 -34.31
C PHE A 415 -30.41 -39.06 -34.23
N GLU A 416 -30.30 -38.40 -35.38
CA GLU A 416 -30.42 -36.92 -35.47
C GLU A 416 -31.78 -36.42 -34.98
N ASP A 417 -32.89 -37.05 -35.44
CA ASP A 417 -34.25 -36.62 -35.10
C ASP A 417 -34.52 -36.77 -33.60
N GLU A 418 -34.03 -37.83 -32.94
CA GLU A 418 -34.17 -38.07 -31.51
C GLU A 418 -33.38 -37.04 -30.69
N LEU A 419 -32.13 -36.75 -31.08
CA LEU A 419 -31.30 -35.75 -30.42
C LEU A 419 -31.90 -34.34 -30.53
N GLN A 420 -32.41 -33.98 -31.72
CA GLN A 420 -33.12 -32.72 -31.94
C GLN A 420 -34.42 -32.65 -31.11
N GLY A 421 -35.10 -33.79 -30.94
CA GLY A 421 -36.29 -33.91 -30.10
C GLY A 421 -36.05 -33.60 -28.62
N GLU A 422 -34.84 -33.87 -28.11
CA GLU A 422 -34.38 -33.55 -26.77
C GLU A 422 -33.78 -32.13 -26.66
N GLY A 423 -33.73 -31.38 -27.76
CA GLY A 423 -33.31 -29.99 -27.80
C GLY A 423 -31.83 -29.76 -28.13
N HIS A 424 -31.12 -30.76 -28.58
CA HIS A 424 -29.74 -30.64 -29.03
C HIS A 424 -29.68 -30.04 -30.46
N THR A 425 -28.57 -29.35 -30.77
CA THR A 425 -28.22 -28.96 -32.11
C THR A 425 -27.30 -30.06 -32.71
N VAL A 426 -27.66 -30.66 -33.83
CA VAL A 426 -26.90 -31.75 -34.39
C VAL A 426 -26.08 -31.30 -35.61
N HIS A 427 -24.82 -31.69 -35.63
CA HIS A 427 -23.86 -31.42 -36.70
C HIS A 427 -23.43 -32.73 -37.32
N LEU A 428 -23.71 -32.91 -38.61
CA LEU A 428 -23.39 -34.15 -39.33
C LEU A 428 -21.98 -34.14 -39.90
N SER A 429 -21.40 -35.34 -39.99
CA SER A 429 -20.08 -35.55 -40.62
C SER A 429 -18.94 -34.71 -40.02
N VAL A 430 -18.92 -34.59 -38.70
CA VAL A 430 -17.90 -33.82 -37.96
C VAL A 430 -16.57 -34.58 -37.97
N PRO A 431 -15.49 -33.95 -38.47
CA PRO A 431 -14.18 -34.62 -38.44
C PRO A 431 -13.43 -34.30 -37.13
N PRO A 432 -12.53 -35.18 -36.65
CA PRO A 432 -11.78 -35.00 -35.40
C PRO A 432 -10.83 -33.79 -35.37
N ASP A 433 -10.45 -33.26 -36.54
CA ASP A 433 -9.57 -32.09 -36.67
C ASP A 433 -10.32 -30.76 -36.62
N ASN A 434 -11.66 -30.77 -36.54
CA ASN A 434 -12.49 -29.59 -36.46
C ASN A 434 -13.66 -29.74 -35.49
N LEU A 435 -13.37 -29.65 -34.19
CA LEU A 435 -14.35 -29.76 -33.10
C LEU A 435 -14.76 -28.40 -32.52
N SER A 436 -14.47 -27.30 -33.23
CA SER A 436 -14.83 -25.96 -32.78
C SER A 436 -16.35 -25.78 -32.79
N GLY A 437 -16.92 -25.37 -31.65
CA GLY A 437 -18.36 -25.18 -31.50
C GLY A 437 -19.16 -26.47 -31.31
N ILE A 438 -18.48 -27.57 -31.02
CA ILE A 438 -19.07 -28.86 -30.68
C ILE A 438 -18.86 -29.10 -29.18
N ASP A 439 -19.93 -29.48 -28.47
CA ASP A 439 -19.87 -29.83 -27.05
C ASP A 439 -19.49 -31.28 -26.86
N CYS A 440 -19.96 -32.16 -27.73
CA CYS A 440 -19.55 -33.57 -27.75
C CYS A 440 -19.63 -34.21 -29.15
N LEU A 441 -18.85 -35.31 -29.33
CA LEU A 441 -18.82 -36.08 -30.53
C LEU A 441 -19.32 -37.51 -30.27
N LEU A 442 -20.21 -38.01 -31.14
CA LEU A 442 -20.58 -39.44 -31.22
C LEU A 442 -19.75 -40.07 -32.33
N ASP A 443 -19.02 -41.15 -32.01
CA ASP A 443 -18.10 -41.78 -32.94
C ASP A 443 -18.07 -43.30 -32.74
N GLU A 444 -17.36 -44.03 -33.63
CA GLU A 444 -17.17 -45.46 -33.56
C GLU A 444 -15.73 -45.85 -33.19
N PHE A 445 -15.56 -46.84 -32.34
CA PHE A 445 -14.24 -47.42 -32.05
C PHE A 445 -13.55 -48.06 -33.28
N TRP A 446 -14.29 -48.26 -34.38
CA TRP A 446 -13.77 -48.77 -35.62
C TRP A 446 -13.12 -47.72 -36.51
N ASN A 447 -13.47 -46.48 -36.34
CA ASN A 447 -12.91 -45.41 -37.13
C ASN A 447 -11.39 -45.39 -36.93
N GLY A 448 -10.68 -45.58 -38.01
CA GLY A 448 -9.22 -45.64 -38.02
C GLY A 448 -8.60 -44.24 -38.02
N HIS A 449 -8.80 -43.51 -36.95
CA HIS A 449 -8.18 -42.21 -36.76
C HIS A 449 -6.65 -42.33 -36.74
N ASP A 450 -5.98 -41.42 -37.36
CA ASP A 450 -4.54 -41.30 -37.24
C ASP A 450 -4.14 -40.82 -35.83
N ASP A 451 -2.84 -40.74 -35.55
CA ASP A 451 -2.38 -40.36 -34.21
C ASP A 451 -2.66 -38.86 -33.89
N ALA A 452 -2.78 -37.99 -34.92
CA ALA A 452 -3.14 -36.61 -34.75
C ALA A 452 -4.63 -36.43 -34.40
N ASP A 453 -5.51 -37.18 -35.11
CA ASP A 453 -6.95 -37.18 -34.80
C ASP A 453 -7.22 -37.73 -33.39
N ASN A 454 -6.55 -38.83 -33.00
CA ASN A 454 -6.66 -39.35 -31.64
C ASN A 454 -6.23 -38.31 -30.59
N GLN A 455 -5.16 -37.57 -30.86
CA GLN A 455 -4.71 -36.51 -29.95
C GLN A 455 -5.72 -35.37 -29.89
N ASN A 456 -6.30 -34.94 -31.02
CA ASN A 456 -7.35 -33.91 -31.05
C ASN A 456 -8.57 -34.31 -30.22
N LEU A 457 -9.01 -35.57 -30.30
CA LEU A 457 -10.12 -36.11 -29.50
C LEU A 457 -9.79 -36.14 -27.99
N ILE A 458 -8.56 -36.54 -27.65
CA ILE A 458 -8.07 -36.51 -26.26
C ILE A 458 -8.02 -35.09 -25.74
N ASP A 459 -7.42 -34.17 -26.48
CA ASP A 459 -7.32 -32.77 -26.10
C ASP A 459 -8.70 -32.08 -25.98
N PHE A 460 -9.63 -32.46 -26.87
CA PHE A 460 -11.02 -32.03 -26.80
C PHE A 460 -11.67 -32.41 -25.46
N MET A 461 -11.54 -33.67 -25.05
CA MET A 461 -12.07 -34.13 -23.76
C MET A 461 -11.36 -33.46 -22.58
N LEU A 462 -10.04 -33.33 -22.61
CA LEU A 462 -9.28 -32.67 -21.55
C LEU A 462 -9.73 -31.21 -21.33
N ASN A 463 -10.19 -30.55 -22.41
CA ASN A 463 -10.68 -29.19 -22.39
C ASN A 463 -12.20 -29.04 -22.14
N GLY A 464 -12.91 -30.12 -21.89
CA GLY A 464 -14.32 -30.06 -21.49
C GLY A 464 -15.29 -30.68 -22.51
N GLY A 465 -14.84 -31.11 -23.66
CA GLY A 465 -15.66 -31.80 -24.64
C GLY A 465 -16.08 -33.21 -24.22
N GLY A 466 -17.16 -33.69 -24.77
CA GLY A 466 -17.67 -35.04 -24.53
C GLY A 466 -17.37 -35.99 -25.67
N LEU A 467 -17.21 -37.30 -25.37
CA LEU A 467 -17.04 -38.34 -26.39
C LEU A 467 -17.92 -39.55 -26.05
N VAL A 468 -18.78 -39.96 -27.01
CA VAL A 468 -19.56 -41.20 -26.94
C VAL A 468 -19.10 -42.10 -28.06
N MET A 469 -18.61 -43.31 -27.72
CA MET A 469 -18.08 -44.25 -28.73
C MET A 469 -18.68 -45.64 -28.57
N GLY A 470 -18.93 -46.26 -29.68
CA GLY A 470 -19.35 -47.66 -29.73
C GLY A 470 -18.50 -48.54 -30.64
N GLY A 471 -18.40 -49.85 -30.33
CA GLY A 471 -17.73 -50.79 -31.21
C GLY A 471 -17.24 -52.05 -30.52
N HIS A 472 -17.10 -53.11 -31.26
CA HIS A 472 -16.73 -54.43 -30.73
C HIS A 472 -15.37 -54.92 -31.25
N ALA A 473 -14.44 -55.09 -30.34
CA ALA A 473 -13.07 -55.50 -30.64
C ALA A 473 -12.95 -57.00 -31.00
N TRP A 474 -13.87 -57.86 -30.54
CA TRP A 474 -13.81 -59.27 -30.80
C TRP A 474 -13.93 -59.62 -32.31
N TYR A 475 -14.79 -58.87 -33.04
CA TYR A 475 -14.90 -59.05 -34.50
C TYR A 475 -13.64 -58.59 -35.23
N TRP A 476 -13.09 -57.48 -34.82
CA TRP A 476 -11.83 -56.94 -35.33
C TRP A 476 -10.68 -57.90 -35.12
N SER A 477 -10.67 -58.62 -33.99
CA SER A 477 -9.64 -59.61 -33.66
C SER A 477 -9.60 -60.85 -34.61
N TYR A 478 -10.66 -61.11 -35.36
CA TYR A 478 -10.64 -62.19 -36.37
C TYR A 478 -9.67 -61.93 -37.50
N SER A 479 -9.44 -60.70 -37.85
CA SER A 479 -8.55 -60.31 -38.97
C SER A 479 -7.27 -59.59 -38.48
N ASN A 480 -7.15 -59.34 -37.19
CA ASN A 480 -6.05 -58.53 -36.63
C ASN A 480 -5.55 -59.20 -35.33
N SER A 481 -4.29 -58.94 -35.02
CA SER A 481 -3.68 -59.38 -33.78
C SER A 481 -3.48 -58.26 -32.81
N ASP A 482 -3.37 -58.57 -31.48
CA ASP A 482 -3.07 -57.66 -30.41
C ASP A 482 -4.09 -56.51 -30.29
N VAL A 483 -5.32 -56.89 -29.93
CA VAL A 483 -6.41 -55.95 -29.65
C VAL A 483 -5.98 -54.87 -28.64
N SER A 484 -5.15 -55.23 -27.69
CA SER A 484 -4.72 -54.33 -26.64
C SER A 484 -3.94 -53.13 -27.14
N HIS A 485 -3.19 -53.27 -28.23
CA HIS A 485 -2.35 -52.17 -28.77
C HIS A 485 -2.83 -51.67 -30.14
N ASN A 486 -3.44 -52.53 -30.92
CA ASN A 486 -3.71 -52.23 -32.33
C ASN A 486 -5.19 -51.92 -32.61
N TYR A 487 -6.12 -52.25 -31.70
CA TYR A 487 -7.52 -51.89 -31.90
C TYR A 487 -7.69 -50.36 -31.88
N PRO A 488 -8.26 -49.76 -32.94
CA PRO A 488 -8.29 -48.29 -33.07
C PRO A 488 -8.86 -47.61 -31.85
N GLY A 489 -10.02 -48.05 -31.33
CA GLY A 489 -10.66 -47.48 -30.18
C GLY A 489 -9.82 -47.51 -28.90
N ASN A 490 -8.90 -48.46 -28.75
CA ASN A 490 -8.04 -48.52 -27.56
C ASN A 490 -6.95 -47.46 -27.52
N LYS A 491 -6.65 -46.78 -28.62
CA LYS A 491 -5.75 -45.62 -28.63
C LYS A 491 -6.34 -44.46 -27.86
N ILE A 492 -7.66 -44.28 -27.90
CA ILE A 492 -8.41 -43.26 -27.16
C ILE A 492 -8.84 -43.83 -25.81
N ALA A 493 -9.53 -44.98 -25.77
CA ALA A 493 -10.13 -45.54 -24.57
C ALA A 493 -9.14 -45.65 -23.39
N LYS A 494 -7.91 -46.09 -23.62
CA LYS A 494 -6.90 -46.25 -22.57
C LYS A 494 -6.51 -44.96 -21.91
N THR A 495 -6.41 -43.87 -22.67
CA THR A 495 -6.06 -42.54 -22.12
C THR A 495 -7.21 -41.95 -21.33
N THR A 496 -8.44 -42.42 -21.57
CA THR A 496 -9.65 -42.01 -20.86
C THR A 496 -9.99 -42.88 -19.67
N GLY A 497 -9.22 -43.89 -19.38
CA GLY A 497 -9.47 -44.85 -18.30
C GLY A 497 -10.43 -45.98 -18.65
N LEU A 498 -10.78 -46.17 -19.93
CA LEU A 498 -11.56 -47.29 -20.43
C LEU A 498 -10.67 -48.25 -21.23
N PHE A 499 -11.10 -49.48 -21.39
CA PHE A 499 -10.41 -50.47 -22.22
C PHE A 499 -11.42 -51.39 -22.92
N VAL A 500 -11.36 -51.43 -24.25
CA VAL A 500 -12.18 -52.32 -25.06
C VAL A 500 -11.48 -53.66 -25.18
N SER A 501 -12.09 -54.72 -24.61
CA SER A 501 -11.54 -56.08 -24.64
C SER A 501 -12.23 -56.93 -25.71
N HIS A 502 -11.71 -58.13 -25.96
CA HIS A 502 -12.27 -59.09 -26.90
C HIS A 502 -12.64 -60.40 -26.22
#